data_b2dbe1de755731539f5634efc833e25c
#
_entry.id   b2dbe1de755731539f5634efc833e25c
#
_cell.length_a   1.000
_cell.length_b   1.000
_cell.length_c   1.000
_cell.angle_alpha   90.00
_cell.angle_beta   90.00
_cell.angle_gamma   90.00
#
_symmetry.space_group_name_H-M   'P 1'
#
loop_
_entity.id
_entity.type
_entity.pdbx_description
1 polymer ?
#
loop_
_entity_poly.entity_id
_entity_poly.type
_entity_poly.pdbx_seq_one_letter_code
_entity_poly.pdbx_strand_id
1 'polypeptide(L)'
;MSLELQNVSISLGGRQLVKSVDVDLSPGEVVGLLGPNGAGKTTTFNLVIGLLRPDVGQVLLDGEDVTELSMPERARCGIGYLPQEASIFRHLTVRQNLDLALDQTDLTSKERRDRRNQLIDEFHLNDFIDRRGFQLSGGVRRRCEVARALAVGRDGPQYLLLDEPFAGVDPLAVADLQSLIQS
;
A
#
# COMPACT_ATOMS: atom_id res chain seq x y z
N MET A 1 -18.42 5.69 -5.10
CA MET A 1 -17.14 5.48 -4.41
C MET A 1 -16.04 5.83 -5.41
N SER A 2 -15.07 6.66 -5.01
CA SER A 2 -13.91 7.05 -5.84
C SER A 2 -12.78 7.53 -4.95
N LEU A 3 -11.54 7.39 -5.44
CA LEU A 3 -10.37 8.06 -4.89
C LEU A 3 -9.93 9.10 -5.92
N GLU A 4 -9.95 10.38 -5.53
CA GLU A 4 -9.70 11.48 -6.45
C GLU A 4 -8.58 12.38 -5.97
N LEU A 5 -7.74 12.81 -6.91
CA LEU A 5 -6.87 13.97 -6.76
C LEU A 5 -7.45 15.08 -7.62
N GLN A 6 -7.71 16.25 -7.05
CA GLN A 6 -8.26 17.40 -7.76
C GLN A 6 -7.27 18.56 -7.74
N ASN A 7 -6.69 18.87 -8.90
CA ASN A 7 -5.77 19.98 -9.14
C ASN A 7 -4.58 20.02 -8.14
N VAL A 8 -4.04 18.83 -7.81
CA VAL A 8 -3.03 18.69 -6.76
C VAL A 8 -1.67 19.18 -7.23
N SER A 9 -1.04 20.05 -6.42
CA SER A 9 0.31 20.56 -6.66
C SER A 9 1.12 20.57 -5.37
N ILE A 10 2.42 20.28 -5.46
CA ILE A 10 3.37 20.39 -4.34
C ILE A 10 4.75 20.81 -4.80
N SER A 11 5.37 21.67 -4.02
CA SER A 11 6.77 22.10 -4.18
C SER A 11 7.57 21.75 -2.93
N LEU A 12 8.71 21.12 -3.09
CA LEU A 12 9.64 20.81 -2.00
C LEU A 12 11.01 21.39 -2.33
N GLY A 13 11.60 22.11 -1.35
CA GLY A 13 12.91 22.74 -1.51
C GLY A 13 12.97 23.76 -2.67
N GLY A 14 11.89 24.46 -2.97
CA GLY A 14 11.79 25.41 -4.07
C GLY A 14 11.62 24.78 -5.47
N ARG A 15 11.51 23.45 -5.56
CA ARG A 15 11.24 22.75 -6.82
C ARG A 15 9.83 22.20 -6.82
N GLN A 16 9.07 22.51 -7.86
CA GLN A 16 7.75 21.92 -8.08
C GLN A 16 7.90 20.46 -8.51
N LEU A 17 7.38 19.52 -7.71
CA LEU A 17 7.47 18.08 -7.95
C LEU A 17 6.21 17.52 -8.59
N VAL A 18 5.04 18.06 -8.22
CA VAL A 18 3.75 17.72 -8.81
C VAL A 18 3.06 19.01 -9.19
N LYS A 19 2.45 19.08 -10.37
CA LYS A 19 1.83 20.30 -10.91
C LYS A 19 0.45 19.99 -11.48
N SER A 20 -0.59 20.53 -10.83
CA SER A 20 -1.98 20.45 -11.26
C SER A 20 -2.37 19.05 -11.76
N VAL A 21 -2.15 18.04 -10.92
CA VAL A 21 -2.46 16.66 -11.26
C VAL A 21 -3.89 16.35 -10.82
N ASP A 22 -4.65 15.81 -11.76
CA ASP A 22 -5.98 15.25 -11.56
C ASP A 22 -5.90 13.74 -11.80
N VAL A 23 -6.45 12.93 -10.89
CA VAL A 23 -6.58 11.48 -11.00
C VAL A 23 -7.94 11.10 -10.44
N ASP A 24 -8.62 10.20 -11.12
CA ASP A 24 -9.84 9.56 -10.64
C ASP A 24 -9.65 8.04 -10.71
N LEU A 25 -9.97 7.35 -9.62
CA LEU A 25 -9.90 5.90 -9.51
C LEU A 25 -11.22 5.38 -8.95
N SER A 26 -11.94 4.65 -9.80
CA SER A 26 -13.18 3.97 -9.42
C SER A 26 -12.93 2.58 -8.82
N PRO A 27 -13.87 2.03 -8.01
CA PRO A 27 -13.75 0.66 -7.51
C PRO A 27 -13.61 -0.37 -8.62
N GLY A 28 -12.66 -1.29 -8.47
CA GLY A 28 -12.37 -2.32 -9.47
C GLY A 28 -11.59 -1.84 -10.69
N GLU A 29 -11.21 -0.56 -10.74
CA GLU A 29 -10.37 0.01 -11.78
C GLU A 29 -8.89 -0.13 -11.42
N VAL A 30 -8.04 -0.35 -12.44
CA VAL A 30 -6.58 -0.33 -12.31
C VAL A 30 -6.03 0.83 -13.12
N VAL A 31 -5.45 1.81 -12.43
CA VAL A 31 -4.83 2.99 -13.06
C VAL A 31 -3.31 2.91 -12.95
N GLY A 32 -2.62 3.03 -14.08
CA GLY A 32 -1.16 3.06 -14.17
C GLY A 32 -0.60 4.48 -14.18
N LEU A 33 0.19 4.84 -13.17
CA LEU A 33 0.94 6.09 -13.15
C LEU A 33 2.30 5.91 -13.81
N LEU A 34 2.45 6.35 -15.05
CA LEU A 34 3.65 6.16 -15.86
C LEU A 34 4.46 7.45 -15.96
N GLY A 35 5.79 7.31 -16.05
CA GLY A 35 6.70 8.45 -16.25
C GLY A 35 8.14 8.09 -15.89
N PRO A 36 9.12 8.91 -16.34
CA PRO A 36 10.52 8.70 -16.02
C PRO A 36 10.82 8.84 -14.52
N ASN A 37 12.04 8.45 -14.12
CA ASN A 37 12.49 8.68 -12.75
C ASN A 37 12.53 10.19 -12.45
N GLY A 38 12.03 10.57 -11.28
CA GLY A 38 11.90 11.98 -10.88
C GLY A 38 10.68 12.71 -11.44
N ALA A 39 9.77 12.04 -12.14
CA ALA A 39 8.53 12.64 -12.65
C ALA A 39 7.47 12.92 -11.57
N GLY A 40 7.74 12.61 -10.30
CA GLY A 40 6.80 12.87 -9.21
C GLY A 40 5.86 11.71 -8.85
N LYS A 41 6.03 10.51 -9.43
CA LYS A 41 5.17 9.35 -9.17
C LYS A 41 5.06 9.02 -7.68
N THR A 42 6.17 8.73 -7.01
CA THR A 42 6.20 8.47 -5.57
C THR A 42 5.70 9.65 -4.75
N THR A 43 5.96 10.90 -5.20
CA THR A 43 5.43 12.10 -4.56
C THR A 43 3.90 12.13 -4.64
N THR A 44 3.33 11.77 -5.79
CA THR A 44 1.86 11.65 -5.96
C THR A 44 1.29 10.57 -5.05
N PHE A 45 1.91 9.39 -4.96
CA PHE A 45 1.51 8.39 -3.97
C PHE A 45 1.57 8.92 -2.54
N ASN A 46 2.63 9.62 -2.18
CA ASN A 46 2.79 10.22 -0.84
C ASN A 46 1.72 11.27 -0.52
N LEU A 47 1.20 11.98 -1.52
CA LEU A 47 0.06 12.88 -1.38
C LEU A 47 -1.24 12.08 -1.15
N VAL A 48 -1.46 11.00 -1.87
CA VAL A 48 -2.65 10.14 -1.71
C VAL A 48 -2.67 9.48 -0.34
N ILE A 49 -1.55 8.96 0.14
CA ILE A 49 -1.51 8.26 1.44
C ILE A 49 -1.43 9.20 2.65
N GLY A 50 -1.30 10.54 2.44
CA GLY A 50 -1.22 11.52 3.52
C GLY A 50 0.15 11.61 4.21
N LEU A 51 1.22 11.14 3.57
CA LEU A 51 2.59 11.35 4.03
C LEU A 51 3.09 12.77 3.67
N LEU A 52 2.58 13.31 2.57
CA LEU A 52 2.77 14.71 2.16
C LEU A 52 1.41 15.39 2.04
N ARG A 53 1.38 16.70 2.25
CA ARG A 53 0.20 17.54 2.02
C ARG A 53 0.43 18.38 0.77
N PRO A 54 -0.56 18.53 -0.11
CA PRO A 54 -0.44 19.40 -1.26
C PRO A 54 -0.41 20.87 -0.85
N ASP A 55 0.30 21.70 -1.63
CA ASP A 55 0.24 23.17 -1.49
C ASP A 55 -1.07 23.73 -2.07
N VAL A 56 -1.60 23.03 -3.09
CA VAL A 56 -2.85 23.39 -3.80
C VAL A 56 -3.57 22.10 -4.18
N GLY A 57 -4.90 22.17 -4.23
CA GLY A 57 -5.76 21.06 -4.57
C GLY A 57 -6.15 20.21 -3.36
N GLN A 58 -6.85 19.12 -3.63
CA GLN A 58 -7.40 18.27 -2.57
C GLN A 58 -7.39 16.80 -2.96
N VAL A 59 -7.43 15.94 -1.93
CA VAL A 59 -7.57 14.50 -2.05
C VAL A 59 -8.94 14.13 -1.51
N LEU A 60 -9.77 13.51 -2.34
CA LEU A 60 -11.10 13.07 -1.95
C LEU A 60 -11.16 11.54 -1.90
N LEU A 61 -11.86 11.03 -0.92
CA LEU A 61 -12.18 9.62 -0.78
C LEU A 61 -13.71 9.51 -0.64
N ASP A 62 -14.35 8.88 -1.62
CA ASP A 62 -15.82 8.75 -1.68
C ASP A 62 -16.55 10.10 -1.58
N GLY A 63 -15.94 11.15 -2.13
CA GLY A 63 -16.45 12.52 -2.11
C GLY A 63 -16.16 13.31 -0.83
N GLU A 64 -15.55 12.68 0.19
CA GLU A 64 -15.12 13.35 1.42
C GLU A 64 -13.67 13.84 1.28
N ASP A 65 -13.42 15.07 1.72
CA ASP A 65 -12.08 15.67 1.72
C ASP A 65 -11.22 15.05 2.82
N VAL A 66 -10.20 14.28 2.40
CA VAL A 66 -9.24 13.64 3.30
C VAL A 66 -7.86 14.30 3.26
N THR A 67 -7.75 15.50 2.66
CA THR A 67 -6.47 16.19 2.44
C THR A 67 -5.69 16.41 3.73
N GLU A 68 -6.36 16.75 4.82
CA GLU A 68 -5.74 17.00 6.12
C GLU A 68 -5.53 15.73 6.96
N LEU A 69 -6.12 14.61 6.59
CA LEU A 69 -5.96 13.36 7.33
C LEU A 69 -4.53 12.82 7.19
N SER A 70 -3.99 12.35 8.31
CA SER A 70 -2.69 11.70 8.37
C SER A 70 -2.71 10.31 7.71
N MET A 71 -1.53 9.77 7.37
CA MET A 71 -1.39 8.44 6.78
C MET A 71 -2.11 7.33 7.58
N PRO A 72 -2.02 7.25 8.93
CA PRO A 72 -2.78 6.26 9.69
C PRO A 72 -4.30 6.42 9.61
N GLU A 73 -4.79 7.66 9.52
CA GLU A 73 -6.23 7.94 9.38
C GLU A 73 -6.72 7.49 8.00
N ARG A 74 -6.00 7.83 6.93
CA ARG A 74 -6.34 7.38 5.57
C ARG A 74 -6.24 5.85 5.41
N ALA A 75 -5.31 5.21 6.11
CA ALA A 75 -5.27 3.75 6.15
C ALA A 75 -6.54 3.16 6.78
N ARG A 76 -7.06 3.76 7.86
CA ARG A 76 -8.35 3.35 8.46
C ARG A 76 -9.54 3.61 7.53
N CYS A 77 -9.44 4.61 6.65
CA CYS A 77 -10.41 4.84 5.58
C CYS A 77 -10.29 3.84 4.41
N GLY A 78 -9.37 2.86 4.48
CA GLY A 78 -9.26 1.79 3.49
C GLY A 78 -8.22 2.02 2.39
N ILE A 79 -7.25 2.93 2.58
CA ILE A 79 -6.13 3.11 1.64
C ILE A 79 -4.95 2.23 2.06
N GLY A 80 -4.67 1.17 1.30
CA GLY A 80 -3.47 0.34 1.44
C GLY A 80 -2.30 0.88 0.61
N TYR A 81 -1.07 0.70 1.09
CA TYR A 81 0.12 1.16 0.38
C TYR A 81 1.27 0.17 0.46
N LEU A 82 1.85 -0.13 -0.69
CA LEU A 82 3.08 -0.89 -0.83
C LEU A 82 4.17 0.03 -1.39
N PRO A 83 5.15 0.46 -0.57
CA PRO A 83 6.24 1.32 -1.03
C PRO A 83 7.22 0.58 -1.93
N GLN A 84 7.99 1.35 -2.71
CA GLN A 84 9.08 0.85 -3.55
C GLN A 84 10.17 0.19 -2.69
N GLU A 85 10.55 0.83 -1.58
CA GLU A 85 11.56 0.30 -0.67
C GLU A 85 11.00 -0.82 0.22
N ALA A 86 11.89 -1.72 0.66
CA ALA A 86 11.53 -2.80 1.55
C ALA A 86 10.97 -2.28 2.88
N SER A 87 9.70 -2.56 3.13
CA SER A 87 8.95 -2.06 4.29
C SER A 87 8.79 -3.08 5.42
N ILE A 88 9.32 -4.30 5.25
CA ILE A 88 9.19 -5.35 6.26
C ILE A 88 9.90 -4.98 7.58
N PHE A 89 9.27 -5.26 8.70
CA PHE A 89 9.93 -5.18 10.01
C PHE A 89 10.90 -6.34 10.18
N ARG A 90 12.17 -6.07 9.93
CA ARG A 90 13.22 -7.08 9.77
C ARG A 90 13.40 -8.00 10.99
N HIS A 91 13.15 -7.50 12.20
CA HIS A 91 13.32 -8.25 13.45
C HIS A 91 12.04 -8.99 13.92
N LEU A 92 10.91 -8.69 13.28
CA LEU A 92 9.64 -9.38 13.51
C LEU A 92 9.52 -10.61 12.60
N THR A 93 8.78 -11.62 13.04
CA THR A 93 8.42 -12.78 12.22
C THR A 93 7.38 -12.37 11.18
N VAL A 94 7.12 -13.24 10.17
CA VAL A 94 6.03 -13.04 9.20
C VAL A 94 4.71 -12.85 9.94
N ARG A 95 4.41 -13.74 10.91
CA ARG A 95 3.22 -13.64 11.77
C ARG A 95 3.11 -12.26 12.41
N GLN A 96 4.16 -11.81 13.08
CA GLN A 96 4.18 -10.53 13.77
C GLN A 96 4.07 -9.33 12.83
N ASN A 97 4.61 -9.43 11.62
CA ASN A 97 4.46 -8.39 10.60
C ASN A 97 3.00 -8.21 10.17
N LEU A 98 2.25 -9.31 10.02
CA LEU A 98 0.83 -9.27 9.69
C LEU A 98 -0.02 -8.85 10.89
N ASP A 99 0.25 -9.40 12.08
CA ASP A 99 -0.47 -9.04 13.30
C ASP A 99 -0.39 -7.53 13.58
N LEU A 100 0.78 -6.91 13.37
CA LEU A 100 0.97 -5.48 13.60
C LEU A 100 0.05 -4.61 12.71
N ALA A 101 -0.19 -5.02 11.46
CA ALA A 101 -1.12 -4.30 10.57
C ALA A 101 -2.58 -4.57 10.98
N LEU A 102 -2.92 -5.82 11.26
CA LEU A 102 -4.27 -6.21 11.68
C LEU A 102 -4.68 -5.62 13.05
N ASP A 103 -3.71 -5.35 13.94
CA ASP A 103 -3.96 -4.69 15.22
C ASP A 103 -4.43 -3.23 15.07
N GLN A 104 -4.24 -2.62 13.90
CA GLN A 104 -4.75 -1.28 13.59
C GLN A 104 -6.17 -1.28 13.03
N THR A 105 -6.78 -2.46 12.84
CA THR A 105 -8.16 -2.62 12.35
C THR A 105 -9.15 -2.77 13.51
N ASP A 106 -10.43 -2.51 13.22
CA ASP A 106 -11.54 -2.70 14.18
C ASP A 106 -12.00 -4.17 14.30
N LEU A 107 -11.24 -5.10 13.74
CA LEU A 107 -11.53 -6.53 13.82
C LEU A 107 -11.38 -7.07 15.25
N THR A 108 -12.25 -7.98 15.63
CA THR A 108 -12.10 -8.76 16.87
C THR A 108 -10.84 -9.65 16.82
N SER A 109 -10.36 -10.09 17.96
CA SER A 109 -9.19 -10.99 18.04
C SER A 109 -9.37 -12.30 17.24
N LYS A 110 -10.61 -12.79 17.10
CA LYS A 110 -10.92 -13.95 16.26
C LYS A 110 -10.80 -13.60 14.78
N GLU A 111 -11.48 -12.53 14.34
CA GLU A 111 -11.46 -12.07 12.95
C GLU A 111 -10.03 -11.74 12.49
N ARG A 112 -9.21 -11.07 13.33
CA ARG A 112 -7.79 -10.80 13.02
C ARG A 112 -7.00 -12.07 12.80
N ARG A 113 -7.19 -13.10 13.64
CA ARG A 113 -6.53 -14.39 13.48
C ARG A 113 -6.96 -15.08 12.20
N ASP A 114 -8.25 -15.07 11.89
CA ASP A 114 -8.81 -15.71 10.69
C ASP A 114 -8.29 -15.00 9.43
N ARG A 115 -8.31 -13.65 9.41
CA ARG A 115 -7.76 -12.85 8.32
C ARG A 115 -6.26 -13.04 8.13
N ARG A 116 -5.48 -13.08 9.22
CA ARG A 116 -4.05 -13.40 9.15
C ARG A 116 -3.80 -14.75 8.48
N ASN A 117 -4.53 -15.78 8.91
CA ASN A 117 -4.36 -17.13 8.36
C ASN A 117 -4.73 -17.16 6.87
N GLN A 118 -5.80 -16.50 6.48
CA GLN A 118 -6.18 -16.33 5.08
C GLN A 118 -5.03 -15.70 4.26
N LEU A 119 -4.47 -14.57 4.71
CA LEU A 119 -3.36 -13.89 4.03
C LEU A 119 -2.09 -14.76 3.96
N ILE A 120 -1.81 -15.56 5.01
CA ILE A 120 -0.69 -16.50 5.02
C ILE A 120 -0.87 -17.58 3.96
N ASP A 121 -2.07 -18.14 3.84
CA ASP A 121 -2.38 -19.18 2.85
C ASP A 121 -2.35 -18.60 1.43
N GLU A 122 -3.01 -17.48 1.20
CA GLU A 122 -3.11 -16.79 -0.09
C GLU A 122 -1.74 -16.40 -0.64
N PHE A 123 -0.86 -15.86 0.22
CA PHE A 123 0.49 -15.42 -0.17
C PHE A 123 1.57 -16.51 0.00
N HIS A 124 1.18 -17.78 0.22
CA HIS A 124 2.08 -18.92 0.35
C HIS A 124 3.20 -18.67 1.38
N LEU A 125 2.84 -18.18 2.56
CA LEU A 125 3.77 -17.82 3.63
C LEU A 125 3.84 -18.86 4.75
N ASN A 126 3.14 -20.00 4.64
CA ASN A 126 3.03 -21.04 5.68
C ASN A 126 4.40 -21.54 6.19
N ASP A 127 5.32 -21.84 5.28
CA ASP A 127 6.66 -22.35 5.62
C ASP A 127 7.58 -21.28 6.26
N PHE A 128 7.14 -20.02 6.26
CA PHE A 128 7.94 -18.88 6.69
C PHE A 128 7.36 -18.14 7.90
N ILE A 129 6.22 -18.60 8.42
CA ILE A 129 5.40 -17.87 9.40
C ILE A 129 6.18 -17.44 10.65
N ASP A 130 7.11 -18.27 11.12
CA ASP A 130 7.93 -18.00 12.30
C ASP A 130 9.35 -17.49 11.95
N ARG A 131 9.66 -17.31 10.64
CA ARG A 131 10.92 -16.69 10.21
C ARG A 131 10.86 -15.18 10.34
N ARG A 132 11.96 -14.59 10.78
CA ARG A 132 12.11 -13.13 10.87
C ARG A 132 12.36 -12.52 9.50
N GLY A 133 11.95 -11.26 9.31
CA GLY A 133 12.05 -10.55 8.03
C GLY A 133 13.45 -10.57 7.40
N PHE A 134 14.53 -10.51 8.21
CA PHE A 134 15.90 -10.58 7.69
C PHE A 134 16.32 -11.97 7.19
N GLN A 135 15.57 -13.02 7.51
CA GLN A 135 15.81 -14.41 7.09
C GLN A 135 15.10 -14.78 5.79
N LEU A 136 14.25 -13.89 5.28
CA LEU A 136 13.44 -14.13 4.09
C LEU A 136 14.22 -13.79 2.82
N SER A 137 14.02 -14.59 1.76
CA SER A 137 14.44 -14.22 0.41
C SER A 137 13.68 -12.97 -0.08
N GLY A 138 14.18 -12.32 -1.14
CA GLY A 138 13.54 -11.14 -1.71
C GLY A 138 12.07 -11.37 -2.09
N GLY A 139 11.78 -12.47 -2.78
CA GLY A 139 10.41 -12.81 -3.20
C GLY A 139 9.47 -13.10 -2.04
N VAL A 140 9.91 -13.90 -1.04
CA VAL A 140 9.10 -14.18 0.16
C VAL A 140 8.87 -12.90 0.97
N ARG A 141 9.88 -12.04 1.07
CA ARG A 141 9.76 -10.73 1.72
C ARG A 141 8.69 -9.89 1.05
N ARG A 142 8.74 -9.78 -0.29
CA ARG A 142 7.78 -8.99 -1.07
C ARG A 142 6.35 -9.52 -0.92
N ARG A 143 6.16 -10.84 -0.94
CA ARG A 143 4.85 -11.45 -0.65
C ARG A 143 4.32 -11.07 0.74
N CYS A 144 5.17 -11.07 1.76
CA CYS A 144 4.79 -10.65 3.11
C CYS A 144 4.44 -9.14 3.17
N GLU A 145 5.14 -8.28 2.44
CA GLU A 145 4.86 -6.85 2.35
C GLU A 145 3.53 -6.56 1.65
N VAL A 146 3.22 -7.28 0.56
CA VAL A 146 1.92 -7.19 -0.13
C VAL A 146 0.80 -7.69 0.78
N ALA A 147 0.94 -8.85 1.40
CA ALA A 147 -0.04 -9.38 2.35
C ALA A 147 -0.31 -8.39 3.49
N ARG A 148 0.72 -7.69 3.97
CA ARG A 148 0.57 -6.65 4.98
C ARG A 148 -0.16 -5.40 4.46
N ALA A 149 0.07 -4.99 3.22
CA ALA A 149 -0.66 -3.89 2.60
C ALA A 149 -2.15 -4.22 2.42
N LEU A 150 -2.47 -5.51 2.19
CA LEU A 150 -3.84 -6.03 2.10
C LEU A 150 -4.51 -6.31 3.46
N ALA A 151 -3.76 -6.21 4.56
CA ALA A 151 -4.30 -6.36 5.90
C ALA A 151 -5.02 -5.10 6.42
N VAL A 152 -5.05 -4.03 5.63
CA VAL A 152 -5.75 -2.77 5.95
C VAL A 152 -7.26 -2.94 5.77
N GLY A 153 -8.05 -2.31 6.66
CA GLY A 153 -9.51 -2.40 6.60
C GLY A 153 -10.05 -3.74 7.12
N ARG A 154 -11.38 -3.92 7.03
CA ARG A 154 -12.06 -5.13 7.52
C ARG A 154 -11.91 -6.29 6.53
N ASP A 155 -12.17 -6.02 5.26
CA ASP A 155 -12.18 -7.02 4.18
C ASP A 155 -11.03 -6.83 3.19
N GLY A 156 -10.06 -5.99 3.54
CA GLY A 156 -8.98 -5.50 2.70
C GLY A 156 -9.09 -4.01 2.42
N PRO A 157 -8.09 -3.39 1.77
CA PRO A 157 -8.16 -2.00 1.37
C PRO A 157 -9.19 -1.79 0.26
N GLN A 158 -9.89 -0.66 0.30
CA GLN A 158 -10.76 -0.22 -0.80
C GLN A 158 -9.92 0.24 -2.00
N TYR A 159 -8.79 0.86 -1.72
CA TYR A 159 -7.81 1.31 -2.72
C TYR A 159 -6.41 0.86 -2.31
N LEU A 160 -5.73 0.19 -3.22
CA LEU A 160 -4.36 -0.29 -3.02
C LEU A 160 -3.39 0.44 -3.94
N LEU A 161 -2.45 1.15 -3.36
CA LEU A 161 -1.39 1.84 -4.06
C LEU A 161 -0.13 0.98 -4.07
N LEU A 162 0.40 0.73 -5.27
CA LEU A 162 1.59 -0.10 -5.47
C LEU A 162 2.68 0.73 -6.15
N ASP A 163 3.70 1.14 -5.39
CA ASP A 163 4.85 1.87 -5.93
C ASP A 163 5.95 0.89 -6.34
N GLU A 164 6.11 0.71 -7.64
CA GLU A 164 7.07 -0.25 -8.24
C GLU A 164 7.02 -1.65 -7.59
N PRO A 165 5.86 -2.33 -7.56
CA PRO A 165 5.64 -3.55 -6.76
C PRO A 165 6.59 -4.70 -7.10
N PHE A 166 7.20 -4.68 -8.27
CA PHE A 166 8.09 -5.72 -8.78
C PHE A 166 9.57 -5.35 -8.74
N ALA A 167 9.91 -4.15 -8.23
CA ALA A 167 11.31 -3.72 -8.15
C ALA A 167 12.13 -4.66 -7.25
N GLY A 168 13.27 -5.14 -7.77
CA GLY A 168 14.16 -6.02 -7.03
C GLY A 168 13.66 -7.44 -6.78
N VAL A 169 12.56 -7.83 -7.42
CA VAL A 169 12.01 -9.20 -7.40
C VAL A 169 12.55 -9.97 -8.60
N ASP A 170 12.91 -11.24 -8.41
CA ASP A 170 13.33 -12.07 -9.53
C ASP A 170 12.17 -12.35 -10.52
N PRO A 171 12.46 -12.58 -11.82
CA PRO A 171 11.41 -12.68 -12.83
C PRO A 171 10.39 -13.81 -12.61
N LEU A 172 10.78 -14.90 -11.95
CA LEU A 172 9.85 -16.01 -11.66
C LEU A 172 8.87 -15.61 -10.56
N ALA A 173 9.39 -14.95 -9.50
CA ALA A 173 8.56 -14.47 -8.41
C ALA A 173 7.65 -13.28 -8.82
N VAL A 174 7.98 -12.55 -9.90
CA VAL A 174 7.12 -11.50 -10.45
C VAL A 174 5.81 -12.07 -10.99
N ALA A 175 5.86 -13.17 -11.75
CA ALA A 175 4.66 -13.80 -12.31
C ALA A 175 3.70 -14.30 -11.20
N ASP A 176 4.26 -14.92 -10.16
CA ASP A 176 3.48 -15.36 -8.98
C ASP A 176 2.83 -14.18 -8.28
N LEU A 177 3.58 -13.09 -8.09
CA LEU A 177 3.07 -11.87 -7.41
C LEU A 177 1.97 -11.19 -8.23
N GLN A 178 2.11 -11.14 -9.56
CA GLN A 178 1.07 -10.60 -10.45
C GLN A 178 -0.24 -11.38 -10.34
N SER A 179 -0.17 -12.70 -10.32
CA SER A 179 -1.36 -13.55 -10.13
C SER A 179 -2.04 -13.30 -8.79
N LEU A 180 -1.24 -13.12 -7.72
CA LEU A 180 -1.75 -12.84 -6.37
C LEU A 180 -2.39 -11.45 -6.23
N ILE A 181 -1.95 -10.45 -6.99
CA ILE A 181 -2.53 -9.10 -6.97
C ILE A 181 -3.83 -9.05 -7.80
N GLN A 182 -3.98 -9.94 -8.78
CA GLN A 182 -5.15 -10.01 -9.67
C GLN A 182 -6.29 -10.88 -9.12
N SER A 183 -6.03 -11.72 -8.13
CA SER A 183 -7.02 -12.57 -7.46
C SER A 183 -7.88 -11.81 -6.46
#